data_3f2e21a1c7a173c79ba1a6205f502fd0
#
_entry.id   3f2e21a1c7a173c79ba1a6205f502fd0
#
_cell.length_a   1.000
_cell.length_b   1.000
_cell.length_c   1.000
_cell.angle_alpha   90.00
_cell.angle_beta   90.00
_cell.angle_gamma   90.00
#
_symmetry.space_group_name_H-M   'P 1'
#
loop_
_entity.id
_entity.type
_entity.pdbx_description
1 polymer ?
#
loop_
_entity_poly.entity_id
_entity_poly.type
_entity_poly.pdbx_seq_one_letter_code
_entity_poly.pdbx_strand_id
1 'polypeptide(L)'
;MNRFIALAVLVVGSSFAHAEDWSQFRGQNGTGISTEAGLPVKWSKSEGVRWSMPLPARGVSSPVVHGGKVYITCSSGALDNRLHVLAYDGKTGAKLWHRQLAATGGTNCHPMTCMAAPTPVADDTGVYAMFATGDLAAYDTDGTLRWYRSLVGDYPSITNQVGMASSPVLADGKLIVPMDNAGESFIAALDRKTGKNLWKINRERQINWVTPLVRTHDGKTEVIMSGRGVVTAYYGETGEKLWSQKDTGPSDIASATFQEGVLYSPGRGGTTALKAENGTFKELWKSPKLNGGMSSPLVYKNIVYAATGAGVVNAADAVTGKPLWDERFKGKASASPLAGDGKVYIFNEKGLTTVLKAADKAEILAENDLGEETLGTPAISGGAIFIRTDKTLFCIGAK
;
A
#
# COMPACT_ATOMS: atom_id res chain seq x y z
N MET A 1 31.93 45.01 -44.99
CA MET A 1 31.06 43.81 -44.85
C MET A 1 31.41 43.16 -43.55
N ASN A 2 30.69 43.54 -42.45
CA ASN A 2 30.88 42.97 -41.13
C ASN A 2 29.89 41.79 -40.96
N ARG A 3 30.43 40.59 -40.79
CA ARG A 3 29.62 39.39 -40.44
C ARG A 3 29.51 39.30 -38.90
N PHE A 4 28.34 39.52 -38.38
CA PHE A 4 28.01 39.16 -36.97
C PHE A 4 27.74 37.67 -36.88
N ILE A 5 28.55 36.96 -36.12
CA ILE A 5 28.28 35.55 -35.73
C ILE A 5 27.44 35.61 -34.47
N ALA A 6 26.19 35.20 -34.58
CA ALA A 6 25.33 35.04 -33.43
C ALA A 6 25.65 33.69 -32.77
N LEU A 7 26.15 33.72 -31.52
CA LEU A 7 26.37 32.55 -30.68
C LEU A 7 25.05 32.18 -30.00
N ALA A 8 24.44 31.08 -30.43
CA ALA A 8 23.23 30.55 -29.72
C ALA A 8 23.71 29.77 -28.50
N VAL A 9 23.43 30.32 -27.33
CA VAL A 9 23.64 29.61 -26.06
C VAL A 9 22.45 28.64 -25.84
N LEU A 10 22.72 27.36 -25.99
CA LEU A 10 21.75 26.30 -25.64
C LEU A 10 21.69 26.18 -24.12
N VAL A 11 20.67 26.75 -23.49
CA VAL A 11 20.37 26.52 -22.07
C VAL A 11 19.72 25.14 -21.96
N VAL A 12 20.51 24.12 -21.61
CA VAL A 12 20.01 22.82 -21.21
C VAL A 12 19.40 22.98 -19.82
N GLY A 13 18.10 23.19 -19.77
CA GLY A 13 17.33 23.16 -18.52
C GLY A 13 17.38 21.75 -17.97
N SER A 14 18.14 21.52 -16.90
CA SER A 14 18.02 20.31 -16.08
C SER A 14 16.63 20.30 -15.44
N SER A 15 15.71 19.54 -16.00
CA SER A 15 14.46 19.20 -15.34
C SER A 15 14.84 18.36 -14.10
N PHE A 16 14.80 18.96 -12.92
CA PHE A 16 14.82 18.19 -11.68
C PHE A 16 13.53 17.36 -11.69
N ALA A 17 13.63 16.08 -11.99
CA ALA A 17 12.52 15.16 -11.80
C ALA A 17 12.19 15.20 -10.29
N HIS A 18 11.03 15.72 -9.93
CA HIS A 18 10.51 15.57 -8.59
C HIS A 18 10.40 14.07 -8.28
N ALA A 19 10.88 13.67 -7.11
CA ALA A 19 10.69 12.31 -6.61
C ALA A 19 9.20 11.98 -6.62
N GLU A 20 8.85 10.78 -7.10
CA GLU A 20 7.48 10.30 -7.08
C GLU A 20 7.03 10.10 -5.63
N ASP A 21 5.88 10.65 -5.25
CA ASP A 21 5.29 10.40 -3.94
C ASP A 21 4.72 8.99 -3.87
N TRP A 22 4.88 8.34 -2.71
CA TRP A 22 4.29 7.04 -2.36
C TRP A 22 3.33 7.21 -1.21
N SER A 23 2.26 7.93 -1.45
CA SER A 23 1.40 8.59 -0.45
C SER A 23 0.47 7.67 0.33
N GLN A 24 0.38 6.38 -0.02
CA GLN A 24 -0.51 5.41 0.60
C GLN A 24 -0.02 3.97 0.39
N PHE A 25 -0.76 2.99 0.92
CA PHE A 25 -0.49 1.57 0.69
C PHE A 25 -0.37 1.25 -0.79
N ARG A 26 0.78 0.68 -1.21
CA ARG A 26 1.14 0.36 -2.59
C ARG A 26 1.20 1.58 -3.53
N GLY A 27 1.51 2.76 -3.01
CA GLY A 27 1.74 3.98 -3.78
C GLY A 27 0.49 4.60 -4.37
N GLN A 28 0.69 5.52 -5.29
CA GLN A 28 -0.41 6.14 -6.01
C GLN A 28 -1.24 5.06 -6.72
N ASN A 29 -2.55 5.20 -6.67
CA ASN A 29 -3.51 4.26 -7.25
C ASN A 29 -3.45 2.81 -6.71
N GLY A 30 -2.68 2.54 -5.64
CA GLY A 30 -2.61 1.23 -5.01
C GLY A 30 -2.07 0.10 -5.90
N THR A 31 -1.28 0.42 -6.92
CA THR A 31 -0.80 -0.54 -7.93
C THR A 31 0.47 -1.28 -7.53
N GLY A 32 1.30 -0.68 -6.67
CA GLY A 32 2.64 -1.19 -6.35
C GLY A 32 3.69 -0.90 -7.43
N ILE A 33 3.41 0.02 -8.34
CA ILE A 33 4.29 0.36 -9.47
C ILE A 33 4.85 1.77 -9.29
N SER A 34 6.16 1.91 -9.49
CA SER A 34 6.84 3.20 -9.60
C SER A 34 7.24 3.46 -11.05
N THR A 35 7.18 4.72 -11.44
CA THR A 35 7.64 5.22 -12.74
C THR A 35 9.10 5.64 -12.73
N GLU A 36 9.75 5.61 -11.56
CA GLU A 36 11.14 6.03 -11.40
C GLU A 36 12.13 5.07 -12.06
N ALA A 37 13.25 5.61 -12.50
CA ALA A 37 14.37 4.88 -13.08
C ALA A 37 15.55 4.78 -12.08
N GLY A 38 16.54 3.91 -12.39
CA GLY A 38 17.73 3.73 -11.57
C GLY A 38 17.46 3.05 -10.23
N LEU A 39 16.38 2.31 -10.11
CA LEU A 39 16.02 1.61 -8.87
C LEU A 39 17.08 0.56 -8.49
N PRO A 40 17.37 0.37 -7.19
CA PRO A 40 18.44 -0.49 -6.70
C PRO A 40 18.20 -1.97 -7.07
N VAL A 41 19.31 -2.68 -7.37
CA VAL A 41 19.32 -4.12 -7.67
C VAL A 41 19.99 -4.89 -6.55
N LYS A 42 21.14 -4.40 -6.06
CA LYS A 42 21.96 -5.08 -5.06
C LYS A 42 22.14 -4.23 -3.82
N TRP A 43 21.95 -4.86 -2.67
CA TRP A 43 22.19 -4.26 -1.35
C TRP A 43 22.39 -5.35 -0.29
N SER A 44 22.89 -4.95 0.86
CA SER A 44 22.99 -5.76 2.08
C SER A 44 22.76 -4.86 3.29
N LYS A 45 22.99 -5.34 4.49
CA LYS A 45 22.95 -4.49 5.71
C LYS A 45 23.92 -3.30 5.67
N SER A 46 25.02 -3.41 4.94
CA SER A 46 26.10 -2.41 4.89
C SER A 46 26.32 -1.75 3.54
N GLU A 47 25.81 -2.35 2.45
CA GLU A 47 25.99 -1.84 1.09
C GLU A 47 24.66 -1.44 0.47
N GLY A 48 24.65 -0.39 -0.33
CA GLY A 48 23.43 0.11 -1.01
C GLY A 48 22.40 0.72 -0.05
N VAL A 49 22.75 0.94 1.22
CA VAL A 49 21.93 1.62 2.22
C VAL A 49 22.32 3.10 2.26
N ARG A 50 21.40 3.99 1.91
CA ARG A 50 21.58 5.45 2.07
C ARG A 50 21.64 5.81 3.54
N TRP A 51 20.66 5.29 4.29
CA TRP A 51 20.54 5.44 5.74
C TRP A 51 19.67 4.32 6.34
N SER A 52 19.81 4.13 7.63
CA SER A 52 18.94 3.25 8.42
C SER A 52 18.66 3.88 9.78
N MET A 53 17.42 3.78 10.26
CA MET A 53 16.99 4.36 11.54
C MET A 53 16.29 3.33 12.40
N PRO A 54 16.70 3.17 13.67
CA PRO A 54 16.01 2.28 14.59
C PRO A 54 14.59 2.80 14.86
N LEU A 55 13.65 1.87 14.90
CA LEU A 55 12.25 2.14 15.22
C LEU A 55 11.99 1.98 16.72
N PRO A 56 11.12 2.83 17.31
CA PRO A 56 10.86 2.77 18.76
C PRO A 56 10.03 1.54 19.15
N ALA A 57 9.36 0.93 18.19
CA ALA A 57 8.44 -0.19 18.44
C ALA A 57 8.08 -0.93 17.15
N ARG A 58 7.44 -2.08 17.31
CA ARG A 58 6.93 -2.90 16.21
C ARG A 58 5.83 -2.19 15.42
N GLY A 59 5.72 -2.57 14.17
CA GLY A 59 4.63 -2.24 13.27
C GLY A 59 4.71 -3.05 12.00
N VAL A 60 3.62 -3.17 11.28
CA VAL A 60 3.55 -3.86 9.99
C VAL A 60 2.95 -2.99 8.87
N SER A 61 2.68 -1.70 9.16
CA SER A 61 2.28 -0.73 8.14
C SER A 61 3.38 -0.52 7.11
N SER A 62 3.02 -0.22 5.88
CA SER A 62 3.96 0.24 4.87
C SER A 62 4.52 1.62 5.23
N PRO A 63 5.77 1.94 4.86
CA PRO A 63 6.21 3.32 4.79
C PRO A 63 5.38 4.10 3.77
N VAL A 64 5.14 5.37 4.05
CA VAL A 64 4.51 6.33 3.14
C VAL A 64 5.48 7.47 2.91
N VAL A 65 5.65 7.87 1.66
CA VAL A 65 6.54 8.97 1.27
C VAL A 65 5.73 10.07 0.60
N HIS A 66 5.79 11.28 1.16
CA HIS A 66 5.13 12.43 0.57
C HIS A 66 5.92 13.71 0.86
N GLY A 67 6.12 14.56 -0.16
CA GLY A 67 6.86 15.80 -0.03
C GLY A 67 8.27 15.61 0.55
N GLY A 68 8.96 14.52 0.21
CA GLY A 68 10.30 14.18 0.70
C GLY A 68 10.35 13.71 2.17
N LYS A 69 9.23 13.49 2.82
CA LYS A 69 9.13 12.95 4.19
C LYS A 69 8.63 11.52 4.18
N VAL A 70 9.15 10.69 5.07
CA VAL A 70 8.73 9.30 5.26
C VAL A 70 7.92 9.19 6.53
N TYR A 71 6.69 8.69 6.43
CA TYR A 71 5.78 8.49 7.56
C TYR A 71 5.59 7.01 7.83
N ILE A 72 5.61 6.63 9.10
CA ILE A 72 5.31 5.28 9.57
C ILE A 72 4.53 5.31 10.87
N THR A 73 3.88 4.19 11.17
CA THR A 73 3.20 3.96 12.45
C THR A 73 3.85 2.80 13.21
N CYS A 74 3.83 2.84 14.54
CA CYS A 74 4.28 1.76 15.42
C CYS A 74 3.29 1.60 16.57
N SER A 75 3.34 0.45 17.26
CA SER A 75 2.64 0.25 18.53
C SER A 75 3.57 -0.34 19.58
N SER A 76 3.40 0.06 20.84
CA SER A 76 4.21 -0.37 21.98
C SER A 76 3.41 -0.46 23.27
N GLY A 77 4.09 -0.83 24.36
CA GLY A 77 3.48 -1.06 25.65
C GLY A 77 3.14 -2.51 25.87
N ALA A 78 2.84 -2.90 27.12
CA ALA A 78 2.56 -4.28 27.50
C ALA A 78 1.34 -4.89 26.76
N LEU A 79 0.42 -4.03 26.30
CA LEU A 79 -0.79 -4.39 25.56
C LEU A 79 -0.82 -3.73 24.17
N ASP A 80 0.31 -3.33 23.62
CA ASP A 80 0.37 -2.58 22.33
C ASP A 80 -0.51 -1.31 22.32
N ASN A 81 -0.77 -0.74 23.49
CA ASN A 81 -1.73 0.36 23.70
C ASN A 81 -1.14 1.76 23.56
N ARG A 82 0.15 1.88 23.22
CA ARG A 82 0.79 3.14 22.83
C ARG A 82 0.94 3.17 21.32
N LEU A 83 0.25 4.09 20.69
CA LEU A 83 0.19 4.24 19.24
C LEU A 83 1.13 5.37 18.83
N HIS A 84 1.99 5.11 17.86
CA HIS A 84 3.03 6.06 17.44
C HIS A 84 2.84 6.44 15.98
N VAL A 85 3.03 7.73 15.68
CA VAL A 85 3.20 8.24 14.32
C VAL A 85 4.54 8.96 14.27
N LEU A 86 5.37 8.62 13.27
CA LEU A 86 6.71 9.15 13.11
C LEU A 86 6.89 9.72 11.70
N ALA A 87 7.65 10.80 11.60
CA ALA A 87 8.13 11.34 10.34
C ALA A 87 9.64 11.43 10.34
N TYR A 88 10.21 11.06 9.19
CA TYR A 88 11.63 11.13 8.91
C TYR A 88 11.85 11.95 7.64
N ASP A 89 12.99 12.63 7.55
CA ASP A 89 13.47 13.19 6.31
C ASP A 89 13.87 12.07 5.34
N GLY A 90 13.28 12.04 4.16
CA GLY A 90 13.47 10.94 3.21
C GLY A 90 14.90 10.85 2.64
N LYS A 91 15.62 11.98 2.61
CA LYS A 91 16.98 12.04 2.08
C LYS A 91 18.03 11.63 3.13
N THR A 92 17.88 12.09 4.36
CA THR A 92 18.89 11.95 5.43
C THR A 92 18.54 10.90 6.47
N GLY A 93 17.27 10.51 6.59
CA GLY A 93 16.77 9.66 7.66
C GLY A 93 16.60 10.38 9.00
N ALA A 94 16.89 11.67 9.08
CA ALA A 94 16.73 12.42 10.32
C ALA A 94 15.26 12.38 10.79
N LYS A 95 15.04 12.02 12.06
CA LYS A 95 13.71 12.04 12.64
C LYS A 95 13.21 13.48 12.78
N LEU A 96 12.16 13.82 12.03
CA LEU A 96 11.57 15.16 12.06
C LEU A 96 10.66 15.34 13.27
N TRP A 97 9.79 14.37 13.52
CA TRP A 97 8.92 14.38 14.69
C TRP A 97 8.44 12.96 15.05
N HIS A 98 7.91 12.84 16.26
CA HIS A 98 7.32 11.64 16.81
C HIS A 98 6.13 12.02 17.69
N ARG A 99 4.96 11.43 17.44
CA ARG A 99 3.73 11.64 18.21
C ARG A 99 3.24 10.32 18.78
N GLN A 100 2.62 10.40 19.94
CA GLN A 100 2.07 9.25 20.65
C GLN A 100 0.61 9.50 21.02
N LEU A 101 -0.20 8.47 20.95
CA LEU A 101 -1.58 8.42 21.39
C LEU A 101 -1.78 7.19 22.28
N ALA A 102 -2.75 7.24 23.19
CA ALA A 102 -3.23 6.08 23.88
C ALA A 102 -4.32 5.40 23.05
N ALA A 103 -4.30 4.08 22.95
CA ALA A 103 -5.36 3.31 22.33
C ALA A 103 -6.66 3.43 23.13
N THR A 104 -7.78 3.62 22.44
CA THR A 104 -9.12 3.66 23.05
C THR A 104 -9.93 2.40 22.81
N GLY A 105 -9.59 1.65 21.76
CA GLY A 105 -10.21 0.36 21.44
C GLY A 105 -9.43 -0.84 21.95
N GLY A 106 -9.97 -2.04 21.69
CA GLY A 106 -9.33 -3.30 22.03
C GLY A 106 -8.00 -3.49 21.31
N THR A 107 -7.02 -4.04 22.02
CA THR A 107 -5.65 -4.24 21.52
C THR A 107 -5.31 -5.70 21.22
N ASN A 108 -6.32 -6.55 21.06
CA ASN A 108 -6.12 -7.92 20.62
C ASN A 108 -5.80 -7.95 19.13
N CYS A 109 -4.77 -8.70 18.75
CA CYS A 109 -4.43 -8.90 17.33
C CYS A 109 -3.82 -10.29 17.11
N HIS A 110 -3.82 -10.70 15.85
CA HIS A 110 -3.10 -11.91 15.43
C HIS A 110 -1.58 -11.69 15.58
N PRO A 111 -0.77 -12.70 15.97
CA PRO A 111 0.70 -12.57 16.14
C PRO A 111 1.46 -12.01 14.93
N MET A 112 0.94 -12.22 13.70
CA MET A 112 1.52 -11.66 12.47
C MET A 112 1.11 -10.21 12.19
N THR A 113 0.37 -9.55 13.09
CA THR A 113 -0.02 -8.15 12.95
C THR A 113 0.24 -7.39 14.25
N CYS A 114 -0.19 -6.15 14.36
CA CYS A 114 -0.10 -5.31 15.55
C CYS A 114 -1.10 -4.16 15.44
N MET A 115 -1.19 -3.32 16.47
CA MET A 115 -2.09 -2.16 16.42
C MET A 115 -1.73 -1.14 15.34
N ALA A 116 -0.47 -1.11 14.88
CA ALA A 116 0.01 -0.28 13.78
C ALA A 116 0.06 -1.06 12.44
N ALA A 117 -0.98 -1.84 12.13
CA ALA A 117 -1.10 -2.57 10.88
C ALA A 117 -1.62 -1.72 9.71
N PRO A 118 -2.64 -0.86 9.87
CA PRO A 118 -3.06 0.02 8.80
C PRO A 118 -1.92 0.96 8.37
N THR A 119 -1.69 1.05 7.07
CA THR A 119 -0.74 2.00 6.49
C THR A 119 -1.34 3.40 6.55
N PRO A 120 -0.61 4.42 7.02
CA PRO A 120 -1.07 5.80 6.98
C PRO A 120 -1.22 6.27 5.54
N VAL A 121 -1.87 7.40 5.34
CA VAL A 121 -1.93 8.10 4.07
C VAL A 121 -1.52 9.55 4.26
N ALA A 122 -0.82 10.13 3.29
CA ALA A 122 -0.32 11.49 3.35
C ALA A 122 -0.60 12.28 2.06
N ASP A 123 -0.73 13.59 2.20
CA ASP A 123 -0.80 14.55 1.11
C ASP A 123 -0.20 15.91 1.54
N ASP A 124 -0.28 16.93 0.70
CA ASP A 124 0.22 18.28 1.00
C ASP A 124 -0.41 18.90 2.26
N THR A 125 -1.58 18.41 2.68
CA THR A 125 -2.27 18.93 3.86
C THR A 125 -1.82 18.23 5.15
N GLY A 126 -1.23 17.03 5.09
CA GLY A 126 -0.73 16.31 6.26
C GLY A 126 -0.76 14.80 6.15
N VAL A 127 -0.65 14.13 7.29
CA VAL A 127 -0.68 12.67 7.40
C VAL A 127 -1.87 12.22 8.24
N TYR A 128 -2.52 11.14 7.80
CA TYR A 128 -3.68 10.54 8.45
C TYR A 128 -3.32 9.11 8.84
N ALA A 129 -3.27 8.86 10.13
CA ALA A 129 -2.90 7.57 10.70
C ALA A 129 -4.12 6.91 11.34
N MET A 130 -4.44 5.71 10.85
CA MET A 130 -5.45 4.83 11.42
C MET A 130 -4.74 3.66 12.12
N PHE A 131 -5.31 3.20 13.22
CA PHE A 131 -4.80 2.07 13.99
C PHE A 131 -5.84 0.95 14.07
N ALA A 132 -5.36 -0.28 14.28
CA ALA A 132 -6.23 -1.46 14.41
C ALA A 132 -7.19 -1.37 15.60
N THR A 133 -6.96 -0.46 16.52
CA THR A 133 -7.82 -0.14 17.66
C THR A 133 -9.03 0.75 17.31
N GLY A 134 -9.10 1.24 16.04
CA GLY A 134 -10.12 2.20 15.62
C GLY A 134 -9.79 3.65 15.96
N ASP A 135 -8.58 3.91 16.46
CA ASP A 135 -8.08 5.26 16.66
C ASP A 135 -7.61 5.86 15.34
N LEU A 136 -7.99 7.08 15.05
CA LEU A 136 -7.69 7.81 13.83
C LEU A 136 -7.21 9.23 14.19
N ALA A 137 -6.05 9.62 13.68
CA ALA A 137 -5.45 10.92 13.93
C ALA A 137 -4.95 11.58 12.65
N ALA A 138 -5.12 12.88 12.52
CA ALA A 138 -4.55 13.71 11.48
C ALA A 138 -3.54 14.69 12.07
N TYR A 139 -2.40 14.77 11.41
CA TYR A 139 -1.33 15.70 11.75
C TYR A 139 -0.98 16.55 10.53
N ASP A 140 -0.58 17.78 10.76
CA ASP A 140 0.10 18.59 9.75
C ASP A 140 1.47 17.98 9.42
N THR A 141 2.08 18.43 8.34
CA THR A 141 3.39 17.89 7.90
C THR A 141 4.53 18.15 8.88
N ASP A 142 4.36 19.06 9.85
CA ASP A 142 5.28 19.34 10.96
C ASP A 142 4.98 18.53 12.23
N GLY A 143 3.91 17.71 12.20
CA GLY A 143 3.49 16.86 13.31
C GLY A 143 2.55 17.57 14.31
N THR A 144 2.03 18.75 14.02
CA THR A 144 0.97 19.36 14.84
C THR A 144 -0.32 18.56 14.69
N LEU A 145 -0.92 18.13 15.82
CA LEU A 145 -2.18 17.39 15.81
C LEU A 145 -3.30 18.31 15.34
N ARG A 146 -3.96 17.93 14.25
CA ARG A 146 -5.10 18.67 13.70
C ARG A 146 -6.41 18.20 14.32
N TRP A 147 -6.63 16.90 14.35
CA TRP A 147 -7.77 16.27 15.01
C TRP A 147 -7.47 14.80 15.33
N TYR A 148 -8.26 14.27 16.26
CA TYR A 148 -8.24 12.88 16.66
C TYR A 148 -9.68 12.37 16.78
N ARG A 149 -9.91 11.10 16.42
CA ARG A 149 -11.19 10.39 16.62
C ARG A 149 -10.96 8.99 17.16
N SER A 150 -11.78 8.61 18.10
CA SER A 150 -11.99 7.23 18.51
C SER A 150 -13.21 6.67 17.77
N LEU A 151 -12.99 5.90 16.70
CA LEU A 151 -14.12 5.32 15.97
C LEU A 151 -14.88 4.29 16.81
N VAL A 152 -14.21 3.60 17.73
CA VAL A 152 -14.91 2.71 18.68
C VAL A 152 -15.70 3.47 19.72
N GLY A 153 -15.30 4.70 20.07
CA GLY A 153 -16.10 5.61 20.89
C GLY A 153 -17.33 6.13 20.16
N ASP A 154 -17.18 6.48 18.89
CA ASP A 154 -18.27 6.96 18.03
C ASP A 154 -19.25 5.85 17.64
N TYR A 155 -18.76 4.62 17.47
CA TYR A 155 -19.51 3.43 17.04
C TYR A 155 -19.19 2.24 17.96
N PRO A 156 -19.81 2.15 19.15
CA PRO A 156 -19.44 1.18 20.20
C PRO A 156 -19.66 -0.28 19.81
N SER A 157 -20.40 -0.56 18.73
CA SER A 157 -20.59 -1.91 18.21
C SER A 157 -19.41 -2.43 17.37
N ILE A 158 -18.39 -1.62 17.11
CA ILE A 158 -17.16 -2.08 16.45
C ILE A 158 -16.48 -3.10 17.36
N THR A 159 -16.21 -4.28 16.80
CA THR A 159 -15.49 -5.35 17.51
C THR A 159 -14.28 -5.80 16.69
N ASN A 160 -13.14 -5.79 17.33
CA ASN A 160 -11.89 -6.19 16.72
C ASN A 160 -11.29 -7.39 17.45
N GLN A 161 -11.60 -8.60 16.98
CA GLN A 161 -11.13 -9.84 17.62
C GLN A 161 -9.68 -10.18 17.30
N VAL A 162 -9.19 -9.78 16.11
CA VAL A 162 -7.87 -10.18 15.57
C VAL A 162 -7.10 -9.00 14.96
N GLY A 163 -7.52 -7.78 15.21
CA GLY A 163 -6.93 -6.57 14.64
C GLY A 163 -7.59 -6.14 13.32
N MET A 164 -7.76 -4.84 13.14
CA MET A 164 -8.14 -4.23 11.87
C MET A 164 -6.86 -3.84 11.11
N ALA A 165 -6.75 -4.19 9.82
CA ALA A 165 -5.54 -3.91 9.04
C ALA A 165 -5.82 -3.19 7.72
N SER A 166 -7.07 -2.98 7.35
CA SER A 166 -7.43 -2.16 6.19
C SER A 166 -6.87 -0.74 6.35
N SER A 167 -6.25 -0.22 5.30
CA SER A 167 -5.66 1.11 5.33
C SER A 167 -6.66 2.15 4.81
N PRO A 168 -6.66 3.38 5.34
CA PRO A 168 -7.38 4.48 4.73
C PRO A 168 -6.78 4.85 3.38
N VAL A 169 -7.55 5.52 2.53
CA VAL A 169 -7.09 6.06 1.24
C VAL A 169 -7.67 7.46 1.01
N LEU A 170 -7.07 8.22 0.10
CA LEU A 170 -7.58 9.52 -0.31
C LEU A 170 -8.37 9.40 -1.62
N ALA A 171 -9.56 10.00 -1.67
CA ALA A 171 -10.41 10.09 -2.84
C ALA A 171 -11.18 11.41 -2.85
N ASP A 172 -11.18 12.13 -3.97
CA ASP A 172 -11.90 13.41 -4.15
C ASP A 172 -11.67 14.42 -3.01
N GLY A 173 -10.43 14.51 -2.54
CA GLY A 173 -10.10 15.40 -1.44
C GLY A 173 -10.66 14.99 -0.07
N LYS A 174 -11.15 13.76 0.08
CA LYS A 174 -11.71 13.17 1.30
C LYS A 174 -10.84 12.05 1.80
N LEU A 175 -10.88 11.77 3.10
CA LEU A 175 -10.27 10.60 3.72
C LEU A 175 -11.29 9.47 3.76
N ILE A 176 -11.03 8.40 3.02
CA ILE A 176 -11.87 7.21 3.00
C ILE A 176 -11.38 6.23 4.05
N VAL A 177 -12.27 5.85 4.94
CA VAL A 177 -11.97 4.98 6.08
C VAL A 177 -12.79 3.69 5.97
N PRO A 178 -12.15 2.55 5.68
CA PRO A 178 -12.78 1.24 5.72
C PRO A 178 -12.83 0.73 7.16
N MET A 179 -14.00 0.26 7.61
CA MET A 179 -14.24 -0.25 8.96
C MET A 179 -15.01 -1.57 8.92
N ASP A 180 -14.54 -2.52 8.11
CA ASP A 180 -15.12 -3.86 8.10
C ASP A 180 -14.62 -4.65 9.33
N ASN A 181 -15.58 -5.11 10.17
CA ASN A 181 -15.30 -5.86 11.39
C ASN A 181 -16.49 -6.79 11.74
N ALA A 182 -16.39 -7.57 12.81
CA ALA A 182 -17.46 -8.49 13.21
C ALA A 182 -18.69 -7.80 13.81
N GLY A 183 -18.56 -6.52 14.19
CA GLY A 183 -19.65 -5.67 14.70
C GLY A 183 -20.19 -4.74 13.63
N GLU A 184 -20.23 -3.44 13.91
CA GLU A 184 -20.73 -2.43 12.96
C GLU A 184 -19.70 -2.20 11.84
N SER A 185 -19.98 -2.74 10.67
CA SER A 185 -19.14 -2.59 9.46
C SER A 185 -19.64 -1.44 8.59
N PHE A 186 -18.72 -0.59 8.12
CA PHE A 186 -19.02 0.51 7.21
C PHE A 186 -17.80 0.94 6.40
N ILE A 187 -18.03 1.74 5.38
CA ILE A 187 -17.06 2.60 4.73
C ILE A 187 -17.53 4.04 4.88
N ALA A 188 -16.62 4.96 5.18
CA ALA A 188 -16.95 6.37 5.38
C ALA A 188 -15.97 7.28 4.68
N ALA A 189 -16.45 8.44 4.21
CA ALA A 189 -15.58 9.55 3.86
C ALA A 189 -15.61 10.60 4.96
N LEU A 190 -14.41 11.05 5.33
CA LEU A 190 -14.22 12.09 6.32
C LEU A 190 -13.67 13.36 5.67
N ASP A 191 -14.12 14.50 6.17
CA ASP A 191 -13.48 15.77 5.90
C ASP A 191 -12.06 15.77 6.47
N ARG A 192 -11.06 16.00 5.64
CA ARG A 192 -9.65 15.93 6.01
C ARG A 192 -9.23 16.99 7.05
N LYS A 193 -9.94 18.12 7.09
CA LYS A 193 -9.62 19.22 8.01
C LYS A 193 -10.17 19.01 9.40
N THR A 194 -11.35 18.38 9.49
CA THR A 194 -12.11 18.30 10.75
C THR A 194 -12.30 16.86 11.27
N GLY A 195 -12.05 15.84 10.45
CA GLY A 195 -12.32 14.44 10.77
C GLY A 195 -13.80 14.08 10.82
N LYS A 196 -14.73 14.99 10.50
CA LYS A 196 -16.18 14.73 10.51
C LYS A 196 -16.61 13.89 9.31
N ASN A 197 -17.61 13.04 9.49
CA ASN A 197 -18.18 12.29 8.38
C ASN A 197 -18.82 13.24 7.36
N LEU A 198 -18.46 13.06 6.10
CA LEU A 198 -19.15 13.62 4.94
C LEU A 198 -20.25 12.64 4.48
N TRP A 199 -19.91 11.35 4.44
CA TRP A 199 -20.87 10.26 4.25
C TRP A 199 -20.39 9.00 4.97
N LYS A 200 -21.33 8.07 5.25
CA LYS A 200 -21.07 6.75 5.85
C LYS A 200 -22.05 5.75 5.25
N ILE A 201 -21.55 4.64 4.73
CA ILE A 201 -22.34 3.56 4.13
C ILE A 201 -22.10 2.30 4.94
N ASN A 202 -23.18 1.75 5.49
CA ASN A 202 -23.13 0.48 6.21
C ASN A 202 -22.80 -0.66 5.24
N ARG A 203 -21.98 -1.58 5.72
CA ARG A 203 -21.59 -2.78 5.00
C ARG A 203 -21.99 -4.02 5.77
N GLU A 204 -21.96 -5.19 5.14
CA GLU A 204 -22.19 -6.45 5.85
C GLU A 204 -21.12 -6.66 6.93
N ARG A 205 -21.54 -7.17 8.08
CA ARG A 205 -20.65 -7.49 9.20
C ARG A 205 -19.74 -8.63 8.83
N GLN A 206 -18.45 -8.35 8.77
CA GLN A 206 -17.40 -9.33 8.48
C GLN A 206 -16.03 -8.80 8.87
N ILE A 207 -15.12 -9.68 9.22
CA ILE A 207 -13.70 -9.35 9.33
C ILE A 207 -13.16 -9.26 7.91
N ASN A 208 -12.55 -8.13 7.58
CA ASN A 208 -11.94 -7.86 6.27
C ASN A 208 -10.76 -6.90 6.45
N TRP A 209 -9.63 -7.21 5.83
CA TRP A 209 -8.40 -6.43 5.93
C TRP A 209 -7.99 -5.78 4.59
N VAL A 210 -8.85 -5.87 3.61
CA VAL A 210 -8.62 -5.31 2.27
C VAL A 210 -8.57 -3.79 2.35
N THR A 211 -7.55 -3.19 1.75
CA THR A 211 -7.49 -1.74 1.54
C THR A 211 -8.29 -1.36 0.30
N PRO A 212 -9.14 -0.31 0.35
CA PRO A 212 -9.87 0.17 -0.81
C PRO A 212 -8.94 0.56 -1.95
N LEU A 213 -9.37 0.31 -3.18
CA LEU A 213 -8.74 0.82 -4.39
C LEU A 213 -9.49 2.06 -4.86
N VAL A 214 -8.77 3.09 -5.28
CA VAL A 214 -9.36 4.32 -5.84
C VAL A 214 -8.98 4.42 -7.31
N ARG A 215 -9.97 4.70 -8.16
CA ARG A 215 -9.75 4.99 -9.58
C ARG A 215 -10.68 6.09 -10.06
N THR A 216 -10.28 6.78 -11.13
CA THR A 216 -11.18 7.67 -11.86
C THR A 216 -11.65 6.99 -13.13
N HIS A 217 -12.97 7.00 -13.36
CA HIS A 217 -13.61 6.45 -14.54
C HIS A 217 -14.75 7.38 -14.97
N ASP A 218 -14.78 7.78 -16.24
CA ASP A 218 -15.78 8.71 -16.79
C ASP A 218 -15.97 9.99 -15.95
N GLY A 219 -14.85 10.56 -15.47
CA GLY A 219 -14.85 11.76 -14.64
C GLY A 219 -15.35 11.57 -13.21
N LYS A 220 -15.66 10.34 -12.78
CA LYS A 220 -16.06 10.00 -11.43
C LYS A 220 -14.96 9.24 -10.71
N THR A 221 -14.73 9.59 -9.46
CA THR A 221 -13.85 8.80 -8.58
C THR A 221 -14.63 7.65 -7.98
N GLU A 222 -14.15 6.44 -8.21
CA GLU A 222 -14.71 5.20 -7.66
C GLU A 222 -13.83 4.72 -6.50
N VAL A 223 -14.45 4.41 -5.38
CA VAL A 223 -13.82 3.72 -4.24
C VAL A 223 -14.27 2.27 -4.28
N ILE A 224 -13.35 1.36 -4.62
CA ILE A 224 -13.65 -0.06 -4.83
C ILE A 224 -13.21 -0.84 -3.60
N MET A 225 -14.11 -1.58 -3.02
CA MET A 225 -13.90 -2.37 -1.80
C MET A 225 -14.36 -3.82 -2.02
N SER A 226 -13.46 -4.77 -1.77
CA SER A 226 -13.75 -6.21 -1.81
C SER A 226 -14.21 -6.71 -0.44
N GLY A 227 -14.97 -7.79 -0.40
CA GLY A 227 -15.34 -8.51 0.82
C GLY A 227 -16.53 -9.44 0.60
N ARG A 228 -16.57 -10.58 1.32
CA ARG A 228 -17.66 -11.58 1.29
C ARG A 228 -18.16 -12.01 -0.09
N GLY A 229 -17.25 -12.32 -1.00
CA GLY A 229 -17.64 -12.77 -2.34
C GLY A 229 -18.12 -11.65 -3.25
N VAL A 230 -18.06 -10.39 -2.81
CA VAL A 230 -18.53 -9.23 -3.58
C VAL A 230 -17.44 -8.17 -3.68
N VAL A 231 -17.27 -7.64 -4.87
CA VAL A 231 -16.53 -6.39 -5.09
C VAL A 231 -17.55 -5.29 -5.32
N THR A 232 -17.46 -4.20 -4.57
CA THR A 232 -18.42 -3.09 -4.65
C THR A 232 -17.67 -1.79 -4.88
N ALA A 233 -18.15 -0.97 -5.80
CA ALA A 233 -17.69 0.40 -5.98
C ALA A 233 -18.69 1.41 -5.45
N TYR A 234 -18.15 2.43 -4.81
CA TYR A 234 -18.87 3.57 -4.29
C TYR A 234 -18.37 4.84 -4.99
N TYR A 235 -19.27 5.77 -5.23
CA TYR A 235 -18.91 7.10 -5.72
C TYR A 235 -18.19 7.87 -4.62
N GLY A 236 -16.96 8.29 -4.87
CA GLY A 236 -16.12 8.96 -3.87
C GLY A 236 -16.74 10.24 -3.30
N GLU A 237 -17.55 10.95 -4.12
CA GLU A 237 -18.21 12.19 -3.71
C GLU A 237 -19.32 11.97 -2.68
N THR A 238 -20.19 10.97 -2.91
CA THR A 238 -21.45 10.79 -2.13
C THR A 238 -21.53 9.50 -1.35
N GLY A 239 -20.66 8.51 -1.64
CA GLY A 239 -20.76 7.15 -1.10
C GLY A 239 -21.85 6.30 -1.77
N GLU A 240 -22.55 6.81 -2.78
CA GLU A 240 -23.55 6.05 -3.52
C GLU A 240 -22.91 4.82 -4.15
N LYS A 241 -23.61 3.68 -4.06
CA LYS A 241 -23.16 2.45 -4.71
C LYS A 241 -23.31 2.56 -6.22
N LEU A 242 -22.20 2.53 -6.94
CA LEU A 242 -22.18 2.58 -8.40
C LEU A 242 -22.46 1.22 -9.03
N TRP A 243 -21.76 0.20 -8.56
CA TRP A 243 -21.90 -1.17 -9.06
C TRP A 243 -21.44 -2.18 -8.00
N SER A 244 -21.81 -3.44 -8.18
CA SER A 244 -21.26 -4.56 -7.42
C SER A 244 -21.17 -5.82 -8.28
N GLN A 245 -20.09 -6.57 -8.13
CA GLN A 245 -19.84 -7.84 -8.81
C GLN A 245 -19.79 -8.95 -7.77
N LYS A 246 -20.70 -9.93 -7.88
CA LYS A 246 -20.76 -11.12 -7.02
C LYS A 246 -19.92 -12.25 -7.57
N ASP A 247 -19.72 -13.26 -6.75
CA ASP A 247 -19.12 -14.56 -7.09
C ASP A 247 -17.68 -14.52 -7.60
N THR A 248 -16.97 -13.44 -7.32
CA THR A 248 -15.54 -13.35 -7.62
C THR A 248 -14.68 -14.11 -6.62
N GLY A 249 -15.26 -14.49 -5.45
CA GLY A 249 -14.54 -15.14 -4.34
C GLY A 249 -13.37 -14.31 -3.83
N PRO A 250 -13.51 -12.98 -3.63
CA PRO A 250 -12.39 -12.12 -3.28
C PRO A 250 -11.76 -12.55 -1.96
N SER A 251 -10.47 -12.21 -1.82
CA SER A 251 -9.74 -12.34 -0.56
C SER A 251 -10.31 -11.39 0.49
N ASP A 252 -10.21 -11.78 1.74
CA ASP A 252 -10.46 -10.90 2.89
C ASP A 252 -9.15 -10.22 3.37
N ILE A 253 -8.01 -10.44 2.71
CA ILE A 253 -6.69 -9.92 3.10
C ILE A 253 -6.04 -9.18 1.94
N ALA A 254 -5.81 -9.86 0.81
CA ALA A 254 -5.15 -9.28 -0.35
C ALA A 254 -6.05 -8.29 -1.06
N SER A 255 -5.54 -7.10 -1.35
CA SER A 255 -6.27 -6.03 -2.04
C SER A 255 -6.21 -6.23 -3.56
N ALA A 256 -7.25 -5.82 -4.26
CA ALA A 256 -7.29 -5.81 -5.71
C ALA A 256 -6.30 -4.78 -6.29
N THR A 257 -5.94 -4.93 -7.55
CA THR A 257 -5.21 -3.91 -8.33
C THR A 257 -5.97 -3.63 -9.63
N PHE A 258 -5.84 -2.41 -10.13
CA PHE A 258 -6.47 -1.99 -11.38
C PHE A 258 -5.41 -1.51 -12.35
N GLN A 259 -5.39 -2.07 -13.56
CA GLN A 259 -4.46 -1.70 -14.60
C GLN A 259 -5.13 -1.80 -15.97
N GLU A 260 -4.99 -0.77 -16.80
CA GLU A 260 -5.44 -0.75 -18.20
C GLU A 260 -6.91 -1.21 -18.42
N GLY A 261 -7.81 -0.74 -17.56
CA GLY A 261 -9.25 -1.07 -17.67
C GLY A 261 -9.64 -2.42 -17.06
N VAL A 262 -8.70 -3.15 -16.46
CA VAL A 262 -8.93 -4.48 -15.87
C VAL A 262 -8.71 -4.43 -14.35
N LEU A 263 -9.66 -4.95 -13.59
CA LEU A 263 -9.57 -5.17 -12.15
C LEU A 263 -9.09 -6.61 -11.90
N TYR A 264 -7.94 -6.76 -11.28
CA TYR A 264 -7.39 -8.05 -10.86
C TYR A 264 -7.74 -8.26 -9.39
N SER A 265 -8.75 -9.10 -9.16
CA SER A 265 -9.29 -9.39 -7.83
C SER A 265 -8.70 -10.68 -7.29
N PRO A 266 -7.84 -10.63 -6.24
CA PRO A 266 -7.34 -11.83 -5.60
C PRO A 266 -8.43 -12.50 -4.80
N GLY A 267 -8.40 -13.83 -4.73
CA GLY A 267 -9.39 -14.63 -4.03
C GLY A 267 -8.85 -15.98 -3.59
N ARG A 268 -9.65 -16.71 -2.80
CA ARG A 268 -9.30 -18.06 -2.32
C ARG A 268 -9.08 -19.05 -3.47
N GLY A 269 -9.70 -18.81 -4.61
CA GLY A 269 -9.56 -19.63 -5.83
C GLY A 269 -8.56 -19.08 -6.83
N GLY A 270 -7.64 -18.21 -6.43
CA GLY A 270 -6.68 -17.52 -7.29
C GLY A 270 -7.10 -16.09 -7.63
N THR A 271 -6.55 -15.53 -8.71
CA THR A 271 -6.89 -14.18 -9.17
C THR A 271 -7.88 -14.24 -10.32
N THR A 272 -8.92 -13.40 -10.25
CA THR A 272 -9.90 -13.20 -11.32
C THR A 272 -9.64 -11.83 -11.97
N ALA A 273 -9.52 -11.78 -13.29
CA ALA A 273 -9.46 -10.56 -14.07
C ALA A 273 -10.84 -10.16 -14.55
N LEU A 274 -11.24 -8.94 -14.25
CA LEU A 274 -12.55 -8.37 -14.52
C LEU A 274 -12.38 -7.11 -15.36
N LYS A 275 -12.89 -7.12 -16.60
CA LYS A 275 -12.86 -5.96 -17.48
C LYS A 275 -14.08 -5.07 -17.23
N ALA A 276 -13.86 -3.79 -17.08
CA ALA A 276 -14.92 -2.81 -17.00
C ALA A 276 -15.58 -2.64 -18.39
N GLU A 277 -16.88 -2.89 -18.50
CA GLU A 277 -17.68 -2.70 -19.73
C GLU A 277 -19.05 -2.11 -19.33
N ASN A 278 -19.40 -0.93 -19.88
CA ASN A 278 -20.72 -0.30 -19.71
C ASN A 278 -21.22 -0.22 -18.25
N GLY A 279 -20.34 0.17 -17.32
CA GLY A 279 -20.68 0.30 -15.88
C GLY A 279 -20.80 -1.03 -15.13
N THR A 280 -20.46 -2.15 -15.76
CA THR A 280 -20.39 -3.49 -15.15
C THR A 280 -19.00 -4.09 -15.33
N PHE A 281 -18.75 -5.23 -14.70
CA PHE A 281 -17.52 -5.98 -14.89
C PHE A 281 -17.80 -7.35 -15.49
N LYS A 282 -17.06 -7.71 -16.52
CA LYS A 282 -17.10 -9.01 -17.15
C LYS A 282 -15.83 -9.79 -16.81
N GLU A 283 -15.97 -11.04 -16.37
CA GLU A 283 -14.82 -11.92 -16.19
C GLU A 283 -14.14 -12.18 -17.53
N LEU A 284 -12.84 -11.86 -17.61
CA LEU A 284 -11.99 -12.22 -18.73
C LEU A 284 -11.42 -13.62 -18.54
N TRP A 285 -10.87 -13.85 -17.35
CA TRP A 285 -10.28 -15.13 -16.97
C TRP A 285 -10.16 -15.25 -15.45
N LYS A 286 -9.99 -16.50 -14.99
CA LYS A 286 -9.64 -16.83 -13.61
C LYS A 286 -8.46 -17.79 -13.59
N SER A 287 -7.45 -17.51 -12.78
CA SER A 287 -6.25 -18.34 -12.67
C SER A 287 -6.02 -18.80 -11.23
N PRO A 288 -6.22 -20.09 -10.91
CA PRO A 288 -5.96 -20.64 -9.58
C PRO A 288 -4.49 -20.58 -9.17
N LYS A 289 -3.56 -20.59 -10.13
CA LYS A 289 -2.12 -20.48 -9.87
C LYS A 289 -1.74 -19.11 -9.31
N LEU A 290 -2.47 -18.06 -9.65
CA LEU A 290 -2.23 -16.69 -9.17
C LEU A 290 -2.86 -16.47 -7.79
N ASN A 291 -2.58 -17.34 -6.82
CA ASN A 291 -3.05 -17.23 -5.44
C ASN A 291 -1.93 -16.70 -4.54
N GLY A 292 -1.91 -15.41 -4.31
CA GLY A 292 -0.92 -14.74 -3.45
C GLY A 292 -1.15 -14.94 -1.95
N GLY A 293 -2.27 -15.53 -1.52
CA GLY A 293 -2.60 -15.64 -0.11
C GLY A 293 -2.81 -14.26 0.54
N MET A 294 -1.85 -13.80 1.34
CA MET A 294 -1.89 -12.48 1.99
C MET A 294 -1.36 -11.35 1.09
N SER A 295 -0.54 -11.69 0.11
CA SER A 295 0.10 -10.74 -0.81
C SER A 295 -0.85 -10.32 -1.92
N SER A 296 -0.98 -9.02 -2.17
CA SER A 296 -1.79 -8.48 -3.26
C SER A 296 -1.10 -8.72 -4.62
N PRO A 297 -1.84 -9.00 -5.70
CA PRO A 297 -1.23 -9.19 -7.02
C PRO A 297 -0.62 -7.88 -7.54
N LEU A 298 0.45 -8.02 -8.30
CA LEU A 298 1.10 -6.94 -9.04
C LEU A 298 0.87 -7.17 -10.53
N VAL A 299 0.52 -6.12 -11.26
CA VAL A 299 0.42 -6.18 -12.73
C VAL A 299 1.39 -5.18 -13.32
N TYR A 300 2.41 -5.68 -14.03
CA TYR A 300 3.45 -4.84 -14.58
C TYR A 300 3.95 -5.39 -15.92
N LYS A 301 4.04 -4.54 -16.95
CA LYS A 301 4.44 -4.93 -18.32
C LYS A 301 3.63 -6.10 -18.87
N ASN A 302 2.31 -6.04 -18.77
CA ASN A 302 1.37 -7.08 -19.20
C ASN A 302 1.55 -8.45 -18.52
N ILE A 303 2.19 -8.49 -17.36
CA ILE A 303 2.37 -9.71 -16.58
C ILE A 303 1.76 -9.51 -15.20
N VAL A 304 0.98 -10.49 -14.75
CA VAL A 304 0.48 -10.59 -13.38
C VAL A 304 1.45 -11.43 -12.57
N TYR A 305 1.92 -10.87 -11.45
CA TYR A 305 2.79 -11.55 -10.48
C TYR A 305 2.03 -11.79 -9.18
N ALA A 306 2.06 -13.01 -8.68
CA ALA A 306 1.51 -13.39 -7.39
C ALA A 306 2.58 -14.11 -6.56
N ALA A 307 2.99 -13.50 -5.43
CA ALA A 307 3.93 -14.10 -4.50
C ALA A 307 3.16 -14.87 -3.42
N THR A 308 3.42 -16.16 -3.29
CA THR A 308 2.65 -17.05 -2.42
C THR A 308 3.30 -17.23 -1.04
N GLY A 309 2.49 -17.54 -0.03
CA GLY A 309 2.98 -17.95 1.28
C GLY A 309 3.77 -19.28 1.27
N ALA A 310 3.81 -20.00 0.14
CA ALA A 310 4.64 -21.19 -0.04
C ALA A 310 6.04 -20.89 -0.62
N GLY A 311 6.39 -19.61 -0.82
CA GLY A 311 7.68 -19.21 -1.37
C GLY A 311 7.79 -19.43 -2.89
N VAL A 312 6.71 -19.18 -3.62
CA VAL A 312 6.68 -19.25 -5.09
C VAL A 312 6.12 -17.96 -5.65
N VAL A 313 6.77 -17.41 -6.68
CA VAL A 313 6.20 -16.36 -7.53
C VAL A 313 5.63 -17.02 -8.75
N ASN A 314 4.35 -16.82 -9.01
CA ASN A 314 3.69 -17.22 -10.23
C ASN A 314 3.53 -16.00 -11.13
N ALA A 315 3.89 -16.13 -12.41
CA ALA A 315 3.69 -15.12 -13.42
C ALA A 315 2.75 -15.64 -14.51
N ALA A 316 1.84 -14.78 -14.94
CA ALA A 316 0.91 -15.08 -16.01
C ALA A 316 0.70 -13.86 -16.91
N ASP A 317 0.38 -14.11 -18.16
CA ASP A 317 -0.03 -13.08 -19.12
C ASP A 317 -1.29 -12.36 -18.61
N ALA A 318 -1.24 -11.04 -18.52
CA ALA A 318 -2.30 -10.24 -17.92
C ALA A 318 -3.59 -10.22 -18.75
N VAL A 319 -3.48 -10.40 -20.07
CA VAL A 319 -4.64 -10.38 -20.99
C VAL A 319 -5.39 -11.72 -20.98
N THR A 320 -4.65 -12.83 -20.96
CA THR A 320 -5.21 -14.17 -21.13
C THR A 320 -5.26 -15.01 -19.87
N GLY A 321 -4.55 -14.63 -18.81
CA GLY A 321 -4.38 -15.42 -17.58
C GLY A 321 -3.53 -16.69 -17.76
N LYS A 322 -2.93 -16.91 -18.93
CA LYS A 322 -2.10 -18.09 -19.19
C LYS A 322 -0.80 -18.03 -18.40
N PRO A 323 -0.43 -19.10 -17.67
CA PRO A 323 0.84 -19.14 -16.97
C PRO A 323 2.02 -18.93 -17.93
N LEU A 324 2.96 -18.09 -17.53
CA LEU A 324 4.24 -17.87 -18.22
C LEU A 324 5.34 -18.69 -17.54
N TRP A 325 5.50 -18.50 -16.24
CA TRP A 325 6.49 -19.20 -15.43
C TRP A 325 6.10 -19.19 -13.95
N ASP A 326 6.72 -20.06 -13.19
CA ASP A 326 6.77 -20.04 -11.74
C ASP A 326 8.23 -20.18 -11.29
N GLU A 327 8.58 -19.45 -10.23
CA GLU A 327 9.93 -19.44 -9.67
C GLU A 327 9.86 -19.53 -8.14
N ARG A 328 10.72 -20.37 -7.57
CA ARG A 328 10.81 -20.54 -6.12
C ARG A 328 11.77 -19.50 -5.54
N PHE A 329 11.31 -18.77 -4.52
CA PHE A 329 12.14 -17.90 -3.71
C PHE A 329 12.23 -18.42 -2.27
N LYS A 330 13.22 -17.95 -1.51
CA LYS A 330 13.43 -18.43 -0.14
C LYS A 330 12.42 -17.83 0.84
N GLY A 331 11.70 -18.68 1.55
CA GLY A 331 10.79 -18.29 2.63
C GLY A 331 9.38 -17.90 2.17
N LYS A 332 8.58 -17.40 3.11
CA LYS A 332 7.19 -16.96 2.88
C LYS A 332 7.15 -15.48 2.53
N ALA A 333 6.18 -15.06 1.69
CA ALA A 333 5.87 -13.67 1.43
C ALA A 333 4.51 -13.29 2.01
N SER A 334 4.47 -12.21 2.79
CA SER A 334 3.26 -11.52 3.24
C SER A 334 3.15 -10.14 2.62
N ALA A 335 4.27 -9.45 2.44
CA ALA A 335 4.35 -8.20 1.71
C ALA A 335 3.95 -8.36 0.25
N SER A 336 3.31 -7.35 -0.33
CA SER A 336 2.95 -7.33 -1.75
C SER A 336 4.19 -7.05 -2.60
N PRO A 337 4.31 -7.65 -3.80
CA PRO A 337 5.34 -7.30 -4.76
C PRO A 337 5.27 -5.83 -5.17
N LEU A 338 6.42 -5.26 -5.51
CA LEU A 338 6.55 -3.92 -6.10
C LEU A 338 7.25 -4.02 -7.44
N ALA A 339 7.01 -3.04 -8.31
CA ALA A 339 7.72 -2.94 -9.59
C ALA A 339 8.14 -1.52 -9.93
N GLY A 340 9.17 -1.42 -10.74
CA GLY A 340 9.65 -0.19 -11.37
C GLY A 340 10.93 -0.46 -12.15
N ASP A 341 11.25 0.39 -13.11
CA ASP A 341 12.51 0.32 -13.87
C ASP A 341 12.80 -1.07 -14.47
N GLY A 342 11.76 -1.76 -14.95
CA GLY A 342 11.89 -3.09 -15.54
C GLY A 342 12.15 -4.22 -14.54
N LYS A 343 12.00 -3.98 -13.26
CA LYS A 343 12.25 -4.92 -12.15
C LYS A 343 11.00 -5.21 -11.35
N VAL A 344 10.96 -6.39 -10.73
CA VAL A 344 9.96 -6.80 -9.75
C VAL A 344 10.68 -7.19 -8.47
N TYR A 345 10.21 -6.70 -7.34
CA TYR A 345 10.78 -6.92 -6.01
C TYR A 345 9.84 -7.79 -5.20
N ILE A 346 10.33 -8.91 -4.71
CA ILE A 346 9.60 -9.85 -3.86
C ILE A 346 10.25 -9.86 -2.49
N PHE A 347 9.48 -9.60 -1.46
CA PHE A 347 9.94 -9.48 -0.07
C PHE A 347 9.45 -10.68 0.73
N ASN A 348 10.36 -11.39 1.38
CA ASN A 348 10.00 -12.46 2.28
C ASN A 348 9.92 -11.99 3.74
N GLU A 349 9.27 -12.79 4.59
CA GLU A 349 9.07 -12.47 6.01
C GLU A 349 10.36 -12.40 6.82
N LYS A 350 11.48 -12.93 6.32
CA LYS A 350 12.78 -12.97 7.01
C LYS A 350 13.74 -11.85 6.59
N GLY A 351 13.28 -10.92 5.72
CA GLY A 351 14.06 -9.76 5.29
C GLY A 351 14.86 -9.97 4.01
N LEU A 352 14.70 -11.12 3.34
CA LEU A 352 15.29 -11.35 2.04
C LEU A 352 14.40 -10.72 0.96
N THR A 353 15.01 -9.96 0.05
CA THR A 353 14.38 -9.45 -1.15
C THR A 353 14.95 -10.11 -2.37
N THR A 354 14.11 -10.77 -3.17
CA THR A 354 14.47 -11.27 -4.51
C THR A 354 14.10 -10.22 -5.54
N VAL A 355 15.06 -9.80 -6.34
CA VAL A 355 14.88 -8.85 -7.45
C VAL A 355 14.83 -9.65 -8.74
N LEU A 356 13.72 -9.55 -9.45
CA LEU A 356 13.47 -10.21 -10.73
C LEU A 356 13.46 -9.18 -11.86
N LYS A 357 13.84 -9.60 -13.05
CA LYS A 357 13.55 -8.86 -14.27
C LYS A 357 12.06 -9.02 -14.63
N ALA A 358 11.40 -7.94 -15.00
CA ALA A 358 10.03 -7.98 -15.48
C ALA A 358 10.02 -8.51 -16.93
N ALA A 359 9.88 -9.82 -17.09
CA ALA A 359 9.95 -10.51 -18.37
C ALA A 359 9.06 -11.77 -18.40
N ASP A 360 8.83 -12.31 -19.60
CA ASP A 360 8.07 -13.53 -19.87
C ASP A 360 8.77 -14.84 -19.45
N LYS A 361 10.00 -14.71 -18.92
CA LYS A 361 10.81 -15.79 -18.34
C LYS A 361 11.34 -15.36 -16.98
N ALA A 362 11.46 -16.28 -16.05
CA ALA A 362 12.06 -16.03 -14.76
C ALA A 362 13.56 -15.69 -14.90
N GLU A 363 13.96 -14.55 -14.39
CA GLU A 363 15.36 -14.12 -14.33
C GLU A 363 15.60 -13.40 -13.00
N ILE A 364 16.33 -14.05 -12.09
CA ILE A 364 16.73 -13.46 -10.81
C ILE A 364 17.94 -12.57 -11.04
N LEU A 365 17.81 -11.27 -10.77
CA LEU A 365 18.89 -10.29 -10.88
C LEU A 365 19.74 -10.22 -9.60
N ALA A 366 19.10 -10.38 -8.44
CA ALA A 366 19.77 -10.37 -7.14
C ALA A 366 18.90 -10.97 -6.04
N GLU A 367 19.56 -11.41 -4.97
CA GLU A 367 18.97 -11.71 -3.66
C GLU A 367 19.66 -10.82 -2.62
N ASN A 368 18.89 -10.09 -1.82
CA ASN A 368 19.37 -9.07 -0.89
C ASN A 368 18.82 -9.35 0.50
N ASP A 369 19.66 -9.47 1.50
CA ASP A 369 19.25 -9.84 2.86
C ASP A 369 19.54 -8.71 3.85
N LEU A 370 18.50 -8.23 4.52
CA LEU A 370 18.60 -7.28 5.63
C LEU A 370 18.68 -7.99 7.00
N GLY A 371 18.37 -9.29 7.06
CA GLY A 371 18.45 -10.15 8.25
C GLY A 371 17.53 -9.71 9.39
N GLU A 372 16.43 -9.04 9.08
CA GLU A 372 15.38 -8.62 10.00
C GLU A 372 14.01 -8.93 9.41
N GLU A 373 13.06 -9.32 10.23
CA GLU A 373 11.70 -9.65 9.77
C GLU A 373 11.02 -8.45 9.10
N THR A 374 10.38 -8.72 7.95
CA THR A 374 9.69 -7.73 7.13
C THR A 374 8.31 -8.25 6.75
N LEU A 375 7.25 -7.63 7.27
CA LEU A 375 5.86 -7.97 6.95
C LEU A 375 5.16 -6.86 6.14
N GLY A 376 5.55 -5.61 6.36
CA GLY A 376 5.01 -4.46 5.65
C GLY A 376 5.49 -4.41 4.19
N THR A 377 4.62 -4.02 3.28
CA THR A 377 4.99 -3.73 1.89
C THR A 377 5.86 -2.47 1.84
N PRO A 378 7.05 -2.49 1.22
CA PRO A 378 7.90 -1.31 1.11
C PRO A 378 7.29 -0.17 0.27
N ALA A 379 7.98 0.97 0.20
CA ALA A 379 7.65 2.11 -0.63
C ALA A 379 8.79 2.42 -1.60
N ILE A 380 8.48 3.00 -2.76
CA ILE A 380 9.49 3.47 -3.73
C ILE A 380 9.31 4.97 -3.92
N SER A 381 10.38 5.73 -3.73
CA SER A 381 10.40 7.18 -3.97
C SER A 381 11.82 7.72 -4.02
N GLY A 382 12.10 8.68 -4.88
CA GLY A 382 13.40 9.35 -5.00
C GLY A 382 14.54 8.42 -5.40
N GLY A 383 14.27 7.43 -6.27
CA GLY A 383 15.23 6.43 -6.69
C GLY A 383 15.64 5.48 -5.55
N ALA A 384 14.84 5.37 -4.50
CA ALA A 384 15.10 4.54 -3.34
C ALA A 384 13.92 3.63 -3.01
N ILE A 385 14.21 2.53 -2.30
CA ILE A 385 13.22 1.65 -1.69
C ILE A 385 13.29 1.84 -0.18
N PHE A 386 12.17 2.22 0.44
CA PHE A 386 12.04 2.34 1.88
C PHE A 386 11.47 1.03 2.43
N ILE A 387 12.31 0.29 3.14
CA ILE A 387 11.94 -1.01 3.72
C ILE A 387 11.82 -0.84 5.23
N ARG A 388 10.64 -1.16 5.75
CA ARG A 388 10.43 -1.25 7.17
C ARG A 388 10.51 -2.70 7.62
N THR A 389 11.38 -2.96 8.57
CA THR A 389 11.45 -4.20 9.33
C THR A 389 10.78 -4.04 10.70
N ASP A 390 10.77 -5.07 11.52
CA ASP A 390 10.25 -4.97 12.90
C ASP A 390 11.05 -3.97 13.77
N LYS A 391 12.32 -3.71 13.44
CA LYS A 391 13.25 -2.91 14.28
C LYS A 391 13.81 -1.67 13.58
N THR A 392 13.84 -1.65 12.25
CA THR A 392 14.61 -0.65 11.50
C THR A 392 13.82 -0.16 10.29
N LEU A 393 13.93 1.12 9.99
CA LEU A 393 13.54 1.70 8.71
C LEU A 393 14.80 1.90 7.87
N PHE A 394 14.86 1.26 6.72
CA PHE A 394 15.95 1.35 5.76
C PHE A 394 15.55 2.19 4.56
N CYS A 395 16.47 3.01 4.07
CA CYS A 395 16.41 3.65 2.76
C CYS A 395 17.49 3.01 1.86
N ILE A 396 17.07 2.25 0.89
CA ILE A 396 17.93 1.50 -0.04
C ILE A 396 18.06 2.27 -1.35
N GLY A 397 19.29 2.49 -1.81
CA GLY A 397 19.55 3.17 -3.08
C GLY A 397 20.98 3.66 -3.16
N ALA A 398 21.38 4.19 -4.32
CA ALA A 398 22.71 4.83 -4.48
C ALA A 398 22.78 6.08 -3.58
N LYS A 399 23.95 6.31 -2.98
CA LYS A 399 24.23 7.49 -2.15
C LYS A 399 24.32 8.76 -3.00
#